data_effb7f46f8c6073b3d861e3037947321
#
_entry.id   effb7f46f8c6073b3d861e3037947321
#
_cell.length_a   1.000
_cell.length_b   1.000
_cell.length_c   1.000
_cell.angle_alpha   90.00
_cell.angle_beta   90.00
_cell.angle_gamma   90.00
#
_symmetry.space_group_name_H-M   'P 1'
#
loop_
_entity.id
_entity.type
_entity.pdbx_description
1 polymer ?
#
loop_
_entity_poly.entity_id
_entity_poly.type
_entity_poly.pdbx_seq_one_letter_code
_entity_poly.pdbx_strand_id
1 'polypeptide(L)'
;MLKIQRTANGHVVFAVCGRLEADSLCELSALLALESAAREITLELTDLVLVDRDAIVFLRACAERGIELRNCPLYIRTWMASDEGGA
;
A
#
# COMPACT_ATOMS: atom_id res chain seq x y z
N MET A 1 -9.26 11.16 4.83
CA MET A 1 -8.61 11.75 3.66
C MET A 1 -7.27 11.07 3.43
N LEU A 2 -6.94 10.76 2.21
CA LEU A 2 -5.71 10.08 1.85
C LEU A 2 -4.72 11.06 1.25
N LYS A 3 -3.47 10.95 1.67
CA LYS A 3 -2.39 11.75 1.10
C LYS A 3 -1.30 10.81 0.60
N ILE A 4 -0.87 11.00 -0.64
CA ILE A 4 0.15 10.19 -1.25
C ILE A 4 1.27 11.10 -1.75
N GLN A 5 2.52 10.78 -1.37
CA GLN A 5 3.68 11.48 -1.87
C GLN A 5 4.57 10.50 -2.60
N ARG A 6 4.97 10.86 -3.80
CA ARG A 6 5.86 10.03 -4.61
C ARG A 6 7.27 10.59 -4.56
N THR A 7 8.24 9.73 -4.30
CA THR A 7 9.65 10.06 -4.36
C THR A 7 10.32 9.06 -5.27
N ALA A 8 11.11 9.53 -6.20
CA ALA A 8 11.88 8.67 -7.10
C ALA A 8 13.36 9.01 -6.95
N ASN A 9 14.14 8.06 -6.44
CA ASN A 9 15.56 8.25 -6.18
C ASN A 9 16.23 6.89 -6.33
N GLY A 10 16.32 6.43 -7.57
CA GLY A 10 16.81 5.09 -7.88
C GLY A 10 15.68 4.08 -7.89
N HIS A 11 14.79 4.14 -6.92
CA HIS A 11 13.57 3.35 -6.88
C HIS A 11 12.41 4.28 -6.49
N VAL A 12 11.20 3.81 -6.66
CA VAL A 12 10.01 4.64 -6.43
C VAL A 12 9.44 4.33 -5.06
N VAL A 13 9.21 5.36 -4.25
CA VAL A 13 8.59 5.23 -2.94
C VAL A 13 7.32 6.08 -2.91
N PHE A 14 6.21 5.46 -2.56
CA PHE A 14 4.95 6.16 -2.32
C PHE A 14 4.69 6.18 -0.83
N ALA A 15 4.75 7.36 -0.22
CA ALA A 15 4.39 7.53 1.18
C ALA A 15 2.88 7.73 1.25
N VAL A 16 2.19 6.80 1.88
CA VAL A 16 0.74 6.81 1.98
C VAL A 16 0.35 7.17 3.41
N CYS A 17 -0.37 8.27 3.56
CA CYS A 17 -0.74 8.82 4.86
C CYS A 17 -2.24 8.95 4.99
N GLY A 18 -2.75 8.76 6.21
CA GLY A 18 -4.15 8.98 6.51
C GLY A 18 -4.99 7.73 6.40
N ARG A 19 -6.10 7.80 5.67
CA ARG A 19 -7.05 6.69 5.57
C ARG A 19 -6.99 6.06 4.20
N LEU A 20 -6.70 4.78 4.16
CA LEU A 20 -6.72 4.02 2.92
C LEU A 20 -7.97 3.15 2.92
N GLU A 21 -8.97 3.56 2.16
CA GLU A 21 -10.28 2.91 2.11
C GLU A 21 -10.65 2.65 0.66
N ALA A 22 -11.72 1.89 0.45
CA ALA A 22 -12.16 1.53 -0.90
C ALA A 22 -12.26 2.73 -1.84
N ASP A 23 -12.77 3.85 -1.34
CA ASP A 23 -12.92 5.07 -2.13
C ASP A 23 -11.59 5.63 -2.63
N SER A 24 -10.52 5.38 -1.89
CA SER A 24 -9.21 5.94 -2.17
C SER A 24 -8.32 4.99 -2.94
N LEU A 25 -8.68 3.72 -3.01
CA LEU A 25 -7.84 2.72 -3.67
C LEU A 25 -7.66 2.97 -5.15
N CYS A 26 -8.67 3.52 -5.81
CA CYS A 26 -8.57 3.86 -7.23
C CYS A 26 -7.43 4.82 -7.48
N GLU A 27 -7.28 5.82 -6.62
CA GLU A 27 -6.23 6.82 -6.76
C GLU A 27 -4.84 6.19 -6.64
N LEU A 28 -4.64 5.39 -5.60
CA LEU A 28 -3.35 4.74 -5.41
C LEU A 28 -3.07 3.72 -6.52
N SER A 29 -4.07 2.96 -6.91
CA SER A 29 -3.94 1.98 -7.98
C SER A 29 -3.55 2.65 -9.30
N ALA A 30 -4.17 3.79 -9.60
CA ALA A 30 -3.85 4.53 -10.82
C ALA A 30 -2.41 5.03 -10.82
N LEU A 31 -1.93 5.51 -9.66
CA LEU A 31 -0.55 5.96 -9.54
C LEU A 31 0.43 4.81 -9.73
N LEU A 32 0.14 3.66 -9.16
CA LEU A 32 0.99 2.49 -9.32
C LEU A 32 1.01 2.01 -10.77
N ALA A 33 -0.12 2.12 -11.45
CA ALA A 33 -0.21 1.70 -12.84
C ALA A 33 0.63 2.55 -13.78
N LEU A 34 0.96 3.77 -13.37
CA LEU A 34 1.80 4.67 -14.18
C LEU A 34 3.28 4.33 -14.08
N GLU A 35 3.67 3.51 -13.11
CA GLU A 35 5.08 3.16 -12.94
C GLU A 35 5.49 2.03 -13.86
N SER A 36 6.75 2.07 -14.29
CA SER A 36 7.30 1.02 -15.10
C SER A 36 7.42 -0.28 -14.31
N ALA A 37 7.08 -1.41 -14.94
CA ALA A 37 7.22 -2.72 -14.30
C ALA A 37 8.68 -3.04 -13.95
N ALA A 38 9.63 -2.36 -14.59
CA ALA A 38 11.05 -2.59 -14.30
C ALA A 38 11.54 -1.87 -13.06
N ARG A 39 10.73 -0.94 -12.51
CA ARG A 39 11.12 -0.19 -11.33
C ARG A 39 10.67 -0.89 -10.07
N GLU A 40 11.54 -0.82 -9.06
CA GLU A 40 11.19 -1.30 -7.73
C GLU A 40 10.30 -0.26 -7.07
N ILE A 41 9.20 -0.71 -6.51
CA ILE A 41 8.23 0.17 -5.86
C ILE A 41 8.14 -0.21 -4.40
N THR A 42 8.14 0.82 -3.54
CA THR A 42 7.97 0.67 -2.10
C THR A 42 6.79 1.52 -1.66
N LEU A 43 5.95 0.96 -0.82
CA LEU A 43 4.87 1.71 -0.15
C LEU A 43 5.31 1.97 1.28
N GLU A 44 5.46 3.23 1.63
CA GLU A 44 5.83 3.65 2.98
C GLU A 44 4.55 3.92 3.76
N LEU A 45 4.30 3.13 4.79
CA LEU A 45 3.02 3.12 5.48
C LEU A 45 3.08 3.62 6.93
N THR A 46 4.18 4.29 7.29
CA THR A 46 4.38 4.78 8.66
C THR A 46 3.20 5.61 9.18
N ASP A 47 2.67 6.49 8.34
CA ASP A 47 1.63 7.43 8.73
C ASP A 47 0.24 7.00 8.31
N LEU A 48 0.08 5.74 7.98
CA LEU A 48 -1.23 5.20 7.62
C LEU A 48 -2.03 5.01 8.91
N VAL A 49 -3.17 5.68 9.01
CA VAL A 49 -3.96 5.74 10.24
C VAL A 49 -5.06 4.72 10.27
N LEU A 50 -5.72 4.52 9.12
CA LEU A 50 -6.87 3.63 9.04
C LEU A 50 -6.91 2.92 7.70
N VAL A 51 -7.27 1.64 7.73
CA VAL A 51 -7.51 0.86 6.52
C VAL A 51 -8.83 0.12 6.69
N ASP A 52 -9.49 -0.18 5.58
CA ASP A 52 -10.64 -1.08 5.59
C ASP A 52 -10.23 -2.41 4.97
N ARG A 53 -11.17 -3.33 4.86
CA ARG A 53 -10.88 -4.65 4.33
C ARG A 53 -10.40 -4.61 2.88
N ASP A 54 -11.00 -3.75 2.07
CA ASP A 54 -10.60 -3.63 0.67
C ASP A 54 -9.15 -3.15 0.57
N ALA A 55 -8.74 -2.25 1.46
CA ALA A 55 -7.37 -1.79 1.51
C ALA A 55 -6.42 -2.92 1.89
N ILE A 56 -6.82 -3.77 2.83
CA ILE A 56 -6.00 -4.92 3.22
C ILE A 56 -5.80 -5.87 2.04
N VAL A 57 -6.85 -6.17 1.30
CA VAL A 57 -6.76 -7.02 0.12
C VAL A 57 -5.83 -6.39 -0.92
N PHE A 58 -5.97 -5.08 -1.12
CA PHE A 58 -5.12 -4.34 -2.05
C PHE A 58 -3.65 -4.42 -1.66
N LEU A 59 -3.33 -4.19 -0.38
CA LEU A 59 -1.95 -4.21 0.09
C LEU A 59 -1.33 -5.60 -0.04
N ARG A 60 -2.11 -6.64 0.23
CA ARG A 60 -1.64 -8.01 0.05
C ARG A 60 -1.32 -8.29 -1.42
N ALA A 61 -2.20 -7.84 -2.30
CA ALA A 61 -1.96 -8.01 -3.74
C ALA A 61 -0.70 -7.28 -4.20
N CYS A 62 -0.46 -6.09 -3.64
CA CYS A 62 0.78 -5.34 -3.93
C CYS A 62 2.01 -6.12 -3.49
N ALA A 63 1.97 -6.69 -2.29
CA ALA A 63 3.09 -7.47 -1.78
C ALA A 63 3.36 -8.69 -2.65
N GLU A 64 2.31 -9.35 -3.13
CA GLU A 64 2.44 -10.50 -4.02
C GLU A 64 3.05 -10.13 -5.36
N ARG A 65 2.88 -8.89 -5.78
CA ARG A 65 3.46 -8.39 -7.03
C ARG A 65 4.91 -7.94 -6.87
N GLY A 66 5.47 -8.06 -5.66
CA GLY A 66 6.85 -7.67 -5.40
C GLY A 66 7.01 -6.25 -4.89
N ILE A 67 5.93 -5.56 -4.60
CA ILE A 67 5.99 -4.21 -4.02
C ILE A 67 6.31 -4.34 -2.54
N GLU A 68 7.35 -3.64 -2.09
CA GLU A 68 7.72 -3.66 -0.68
C GLU A 68 6.78 -2.79 0.14
N LEU A 69 6.33 -3.32 1.29
CA LEU A 69 5.52 -2.56 2.23
C LEU A 69 6.43 -2.21 3.41
N ARG A 70 6.82 -0.94 3.52
CA ARG A 70 7.79 -0.49 4.53
C ARG A 70 7.07 0.14 5.71
N ASN A 71 7.55 -0.19 6.92
CA ASN A 71 7.01 0.37 8.17
C ASN A 71 5.51 0.20 8.30
N CYS A 72 5.02 -0.96 7.87
CA CYS A 72 3.61 -1.27 7.98
C CYS A 72 3.22 -1.36 9.45
N PRO A 73 2.21 -0.61 9.89
CA PRO A 73 1.76 -0.69 11.28
C PRO A 73 1.40 -2.12 11.69
N LEU A 74 1.66 -2.45 12.94
CA LEU A 74 1.47 -3.81 13.42
C LEU A 74 0.04 -4.30 13.24
N TYR A 75 -0.96 -3.47 13.54
CA TYR A 75 -2.35 -3.90 13.42
C TYR A 75 -2.72 -4.26 11.98
N ILE A 76 -2.12 -3.57 11.01
CA ILE A 76 -2.35 -3.85 9.60
C ILE A 76 -1.70 -5.18 9.22
N ARG A 77 -0.47 -5.40 9.68
CA ARG A 77 0.23 -6.66 9.43
C ARG A 77 -0.53 -7.84 10.03
N THR A 78 -1.03 -7.66 11.23
CA THR A 78 -1.81 -8.68 11.91
C THR A 78 -3.10 -8.98 11.15
N TRP A 79 -3.77 -7.92 10.70
CA TRP A 79 -4.99 -8.08 9.91
C TRP A 79 -4.72 -8.84 8.61
N MET A 80 -3.65 -8.45 7.89
CA MET A 80 -3.31 -9.15 6.65
C MET A 80 -3.05 -10.63 6.86
N ALA A 81 -2.36 -10.98 7.92
CA ALA A 81 -2.08 -12.36 8.25
C ALA A 81 -3.36 -13.13 8.58
N SER A 82 -4.27 -12.50 9.33
CA SER A 82 -5.56 -13.11 9.68
C SER A 82 -6.42 -13.34 8.46
N ASP A 83 -6.49 -12.35 7.58
CA ASP A 83 -7.30 -12.46 6.37
C ASP A 83 -6.78 -13.57 5.46
N GLU A 84 -5.47 -13.68 5.37
CA GLU A 84 -4.84 -14.74 4.59
C GLU A 84 -5.16 -16.10 5.17
N GLY A 85 -5.07 -16.24 6.49
CA GLY A 85 -5.36 -17.49 7.15
C GLY A 85 -6.81 -17.87 7.09
N GLY A 86 -7.70 -16.91 6.94
CA GLY A 86 -9.14 -17.13 6.87
C GLY A 86 -9.65 -17.55 5.50
N ALA A 87 -8.78 -17.51 4.53
CA ALA A 87 -9.19 -17.84 3.16
C ALA A 87 -9.49 -19.33 2.99
#